data_0701a2d42959a6226e2248456adaba9e
#
_entry.id   0701a2d42959a6226e2248456adaba9e
#
_cell.length_a   1.000
_cell.length_b   1.000
_cell.length_c   1.000
_cell.angle_alpha   90.00
_cell.angle_beta   90.00
_cell.angle_gamma   90.00
#
_symmetry.space_group_name_H-M   'P 1'
#
loop_
_entity.id
_entity.type
_entity.pdbx_description
1 polymer ?
#
loop_
_entity_poly.entity_id
_entity_poly.type
_entity_poly.pdbx_seq_one_letter_code
_entity_poly.pdbx_strand_id
1 'polypeptide(L)'
;MPIETKQFLAISDSILANIIAQIPEPIIESTNDVFHDMLSCIIEQQIHYRSTKKIFRKALERADTERVTLDNFYLLEEHSLPAIKLSVGKYDTLLAFVEYWNKNTLDFNNLNDAEVVSELSSIKGIGKWTIDMILLYTLQRPVVFPYHDFF
;
A
#
# COMPACT_ATOMS: atom_id res chain seq x y z
N MET A 1 4.98 -4.53 -16.77
CA MET A 1 3.82 -5.09 -17.55
C MET A 1 4.34 -6.15 -18.51
N PRO A 2 3.70 -7.32 -18.64
CA PRO A 2 4.11 -8.33 -19.63
C PRO A 2 4.13 -7.77 -21.04
N ILE A 3 5.11 -8.19 -21.84
CA ILE A 3 5.30 -7.72 -23.25
C ILE A 3 4.04 -7.98 -24.09
N GLU A 4 3.41 -9.12 -23.90
CA GLU A 4 2.18 -9.50 -24.60
C GLU A 4 1.02 -8.55 -24.30
N THR A 5 0.88 -8.11 -23.05
CA THR A 5 -0.15 -7.14 -22.64
C THR A 5 0.07 -5.78 -23.29
N LYS A 6 1.33 -5.31 -23.38
CA LYS A 6 1.66 -4.05 -24.04
C LYS A 6 1.35 -4.12 -25.53
N GLN A 7 1.71 -5.21 -26.18
CA GLN A 7 1.42 -5.42 -27.60
C GLN A 7 -0.09 -5.45 -27.87
N PHE A 8 -0.84 -6.17 -27.05
CA PHE A 8 -2.31 -6.21 -27.15
C PHE A 8 -2.92 -4.81 -27.01
N LEU A 9 -2.54 -4.04 -26.02
CA LEU A 9 -3.04 -2.68 -25.80
C LEU A 9 -2.67 -1.75 -26.97
N ALA A 10 -1.46 -1.83 -27.48
CA ALA A 10 -1.00 -1.01 -28.59
C ALA A 10 -1.71 -1.35 -29.93
N ILE A 11 -2.10 -2.61 -30.14
CA ILE A 11 -2.87 -3.02 -31.31
C ILE A 11 -4.34 -2.62 -31.18
N SER A 12 -4.88 -2.67 -29.95
CA SER A 12 -6.30 -2.43 -29.69
C SER A 12 -6.69 -0.96 -29.73
N ASP A 13 -5.75 -0.05 -29.44
CA ASP A 13 -6.02 1.39 -29.31
C ASP A 13 -4.80 2.22 -29.72
N SER A 14 -4.99 3.11 -30.72
CA SER A 14 -3.93 3.97 -31.25
C SER A 14 -3.44 5.03 -30.26
N ILE A 15 -4.29 5.49 -29.34
CA ILE A 15 -3.91 6.43 -28.29
C ILE A 15 -3.00 5.73 -27.29
N LEU A 16 -3.40 4.52 -26.85
CA LEU A 16 -2.56 3.69 -25.98
C LEU A 16 -1.23 3.31 -26.65
N ALA A 17 -1.21 3.02 -27.95
CA ALA A 17 0.00 2.76 -28.69
C ALA A 17 0.99 3.94 -28.60
N ASN A 18 0.50 5.18 -28.79
CA ASN A 18 1.32 6.39 -28.70
C ASN A 18 1.85 6.62 -27.27
N ILE A 19 1.01 6.40 -26.27
CA ILE A 19 1.39 6.55 -24.85
C ILE A 19 2.48 5.53 -24.50
N ILE A 20 2.29 4.27 -24.86
CA ILE A 20 3.24 3.17 -24.60
C ILE A 20 4.58 3.45 -25.27
N ALA A 21 4.57 4.04 -26.48
CA ALA A 21 5.79 4.37 -27.22
C ALA A 21 6.57 5.56 -26.61
N GLN A 22 5.89 6.49 -25.96
CA GLN A 22 6.50 7.74 -25.46
C GLN A 22 6.88 7.66 -23.97
N ILE A 23 6.19 6.85 -23.19
CA ILE A 23 6.41 6.78 -21.75
C ILE A 23 7.30 5.57 -21.43
N PRO A 24 8.48 5.80 -20.83
CA PRO A 24 9.32 4.69 -20.39
C PRO A 24 8.58 3.87 -19.32
N GLU A 25 8.83 2.56 -19.32
CA GLU A 25 8.23 1.69 -18.33
C GLU A 25 8.69 2.05 -16.92
N PRO A 26 7.77 2.36 -16.00
CA PRO A 26 8.16 2.62 -14.63
C PRO A 26 8.70 1.34 -13.98
N ILE A 27 9.84 1.46 -13.31
CA ILE A 27 10.36 0.40 -12.46
C ILE A 27 9.67 0.56 -11.10
N ILE A 28 8.80 -0.39 -10.77
CA ILE A 28 8.12 -0.44 -9.48
C ILE A 28 8.76 -1.57 -8.67
N GLU A 29 9.54 -1.19 -7.68
CA GLU A 29 10.12 -2.14 -6.73
C GLU A 29 9.12 -2.40 -5.61
N SER A 30 8.83 -3.68 -5.33
CA SER A 30 8.02 -4.08 -4.19
C SER A 30 8.91 -4.24 -2.95
N THR A 31 8.37 -3.85 -1.81
CA THR A 31 8.98 -4.17 -0.50
C THR A 31 8.79 -5.65 -0.15
N ASN A 32 7.79 -6.32 -0.76
CA ASN A 32 7.28 -7.65 -0.40
C ASN A 32 6.87 -7.77 1.08
N ASP A 33 6.51 -6.65 1.70
CA ASP A 33 6.16 -6.58 3.11
C ASP A 33 4.81 -5.90 3.31
N VAL A 34 3.77 -6.72 3.36
CA VAL A 34 2.39 -6.24 3.51
C VAL A 34 2.20 -5.50 4.83
N PHE A 35 2.84 -5.92 5.92
CA PHE A 35 2.72 -5.26 7.22
C PHE A 35 3.26 -3.83 7.16
N HIS A 36 4.48 -3.67 6.68
CA HIS A 36 5.13 -2.37 6.54
C HIS A 36 4.36 -1.42 5.61
N ASP A 37 3.95 -1.92 4.44
CA ASP A 37 3.26 -1.12 3.45
C ASP A 37 1.83 -0.74 3.88
N MET A 38 1.12 -1.61 4.60
CA MET A 38 -0.18 -1.29 5.19
C MET A 38 -0.07 -0.13 6.18
N LEU A 39 0.93 -0.13 7.07
CA LEU A 39 1.15 0.98 8.00
C LEU A 39 1.44 2.28 7.24
N SER A 40 2.26 2.22 6.18
CA SER A 40 2.51 3.35 5.29
C SER A 40 1.20 3.86 4.67
N CYS A 41 0.40 2.99 4.08
CA CYS A 41 -0.87 3.36 3.47
C CYS A 41 -1.85 3.99 4.46
N ILE A 42 -2.00 3.43 5.68
CA ILE A 42 -2.91 3.97 6.70
C ILE A 42 -2.46 5.36 7.14
N ILE A 43 -1.18 5.56 7.39
CA ILE A 43 -0.63 6.85 7.82
C ILE A 43 -0.81 7.90 6.72
N GLU A 44 -0.61 7.52 5.47
CA GLU A 44 -0.61 8.42 4.31
C GLU A 44 -1.96 8.56 3.61
N GLN A 45 -3.01 7.83 4.04
CA GLN A 45 -4.37 8.00 3.53
C GLN A 45 -4.84 9.47 3.57
N GLN A 46 -5.52 9.92 2.49
CA GLN A 46 -6.11 11.26 2.40
C GLN A 46 -5.10 12.42 2.54
N ILE A 47 -3.84 12.18 2.29
CA ILE A 47 -2.82 13.21 2.26
C ILE A 47 -2.60 13.63 0.81
N HIS A 48 -2.47 14.93 0.57
CA HIS A 48 -2.22 15.46 -0.76
C HIS A 48 -0.99 14.77 -1.40
N TYR A 49 -1.10 14.32 -2.65
CA TYR A 49 -0.09 13.51 -3.34
C TYR A 49 1.35 14.05 -3.26
N ARG A 50 1.53 15.37 -3.14
CA ARG A 50 2.84 16.02 -2.97
C ARG A 50 3.47 15.79 -1.61
N SER A 51 2.69 15.34 -0.62
CA SER A 51 3.14 15.09 0.75
C SER A 51 3.29 13.60 1.06
N THR A 52 2.85 12.74 0.15
CA THR A 52 2.86 11.28 0.31
C THR A 52 4.28 10.75 0.50
N LYS A 53 4.42 9.67 1.23
CA LYS A 53 5.67 8.99 1.63
C LYS A 53 6.64 9.80 2.50
N LYS A 54 6.48 11.13 2.59
CA LYS A 54 7.33 11.95 3.47
C LYS A 54 6.98 11.80 4.94
N ILE A 55 5.71 11.59 5.26
CA ILE A 55 5.25 11.47 6.66
C ILE A 55 5.67 10.13 7.23
N PHE A 56 5.43 9.04 6.51
CA PHE A 56 5.84 7.72 6.96
C PHE A 56 7.37 7.60 7.07
N ARG A 57 8.11 8.10 6.08
CA ARG A 57 9.58 8.14 6.16
C ARG A 57 10.08 8.90 7.39
N LYS A 58 9.53 10.09 7.68
CA LYS A 58 9.87 10.83 8.90
C LYS A 58 9.48 10.07 10.18
N ALA A 59 8.41 9.27 10.14
CA ALA A 59 8.04 8.43 11.26
C ALA A 59 9.08 7.33 11.49
N LEU A 60 9.58 6.70 10.42
CA LEU A 60 10.66 5.70 10.49
C LEU A 60 11.97 6.32 11.02
N GLU A 61 12.37 7.50 10.49
CA GLU A 61 13.55 8.23 10.92
C GLU A 61 13.51 8.55 12.43
N ARG A 62 12.34 8.94 12.98
CA ARG A 62 12.17 9.20 14.41
C ARG A 62 12.19 7.94 15.27
N ALA A 63 11.69 6.85 14.74
CA ALA A 63 11.71 5.55 15.40
C ALA A 63 13.08 4.84 15.25
N ASP A 64 14.04 5.47 14.59
CA ASP A 64 15.36 4.92 14.29
C ASP A 64 15.26 3.50 13.67
N THR A 65 14.37 3.36 12.69
CA THR A 65 14.17 2.10 11.98
C THR A 65 13.93 2.32 10.49
N GLU A 66 14.43 1.42 9.67
CA GLU A 66 14.19 1.44 8.22
C GLU A 66 12.90 0.68 7.84
N ARG A 67 12.50 -0.29 8.66
CA ARG A 67 11.36 -1.14 8.43
C ARG A 67 10.59 -1.42 9.71
N VAL A 68 9.26 -1.30 9.64
CA VAL A 68 8.38 -1.64 10.76
C VAL A 68 7.95 -3.11 10.64
N THR A 69 8.09 -3.82 11.74
CA THR A 69 7.62 -5.18 11.97
C THR A 69 6.70 -5.19 13.18
N LEU A 70 6.03 -6.30 13.43
CA LEU A 70 5.24 -6.44 14.65
C LEU A 70 6.08 -6.25 15.92
N ASP A 71 7.33 -6.75 15.91
CA ASP A 71 8.23 -6.73 17.07
C ASP A 71 8.73 -5.30 17.42
N ASN A 72 8.83 -4.41 16.43
CA ASN A 72 9.34 -3.06 16.63
C ASN A 72 8.28 -1.97 16.45
N PHE A 73 7.00 -2.31 16.26
CA PHE A 73 5.92 -1.33 16.08
C PHE A 73 5.82 -0.35 17.26
N TYR A 74 6.14 -0.79 18.48
CA TYR A 74 6.14 0.06 19.67
C TYR A 74 7.07 1.27 19.53
N LEU A 75 8.19 1.17 18.78
CA LEU A 75 9.09 2.32 18.52
C LEU A 75 8.36 3.41 17.71
N LEU A 76 7.54 3.01 16.75
CA LEU A 76 6.72 3.95 15.98
C LEU A 76 5.69 4.62 16.89
N GLU A 77 5.03 3.84 17.75
CA GLU A 77 4.00 4.30 18.67
C GLU A 77 4.56 5.30 19.69
N GLU A 78 5.71 5.04 20.29
CA GLU A 78 6.33 5.89 21.29
C GLU A 78 6.98 7.15 20.71
N HIS A 79 7.72 7.03 19.60
CA HIS A 79 8.59 8.11 19.12
C HIS A 79 8.04 8.90 17.95
N SER A 80 7.08 8.35 17.20
CA SER A 80 6.66 8.92 15.93
C SER A 80 5.20 9.33 15.87
N LEU A 81 4.28 8.44 16.24
CA LEU A 81 2.83 8.70 16.08
C LEU A 81 2.36 9.96 16.81
N PRO A 82 2.82 10.28 18.05
CA PRO A 82 2.41 11.51 18.73
C PRO A 82 2.82 12.78 17.97
N ALA A 83 3.94 12.71 17.23
CA ALA A 83 4.50 13.86 16.53
C ALA A 83 3.89 14.09 15.13
N ILE A 84 3.32 13.08 14.50
CA ILE A 84 2.73 13.19 13.16
C ILE A 84 1.24 13.55 13.16
N LYS A 85 0.64 13.74 14.33
CA LYS A 85 -0.74 14.21 14.52
C LYS A 85 -1.77 13.45 13.68
N LEU A 86 -1.75 12.13 13.76
CA LEU A 86 -2.77 11.31 13.12
C LEU A 86 -4.16 11.66 13.65
N SER A 87 -5.17 11.61 12.77
CA SER A 87 -6.56 11.65 13.24
C SER A 87 -6.88 10.43 14.08
N VAL A 88 -7.84 10.57 15.01
CA VAL A 88 -8.29 9.47 15.88
C VAL A 88 -8.67 8.24 15.04
N GLY A 89 -9.41 8.45 13.94
CA GLY A 89 -9.82 7.34 13.07
C GLY A 89 -8.66 6.58 12.43
N LYS A 90 -7.57 7.28 12.04
CA LYS A 90 -6.36 6.62 11.52
C LYS A 90 -5.62 5.84 12.59
N TYR A 91 -5.53 6.41 13.77
CA TYR A 91 -4.90 5.72 14.90
C TYR A 91 -5.68 4.46 15.28
N ASP A 92 -7.01 4.53 15.35
CA ASP A 92 -7.88 3.37 15.58
C ASP A 92 -7.70 2.30 14.49
N THR A 93 -7.55 2.72 13.23
CA THR A 93 -7.29 1.80 12.11
C THR A 93 -5.93 1.12 12.23
N LEU A 94 -4.88 1.87 12.62
CA LEU A 94 -3.55 1.30 12.86
C LEU A 94 -3.61 0.22 13.95
N LEU A 95 -4.23 0.51 15.07
CA LEU A 95 -4.35 -0.45 16.17
C LEU A 95 -5.15 -1.68 15.76
N ALA A 96 -6.28 -1.49 15.06
CA ALA A 96 -7.08 -2.61 14.55
C ALA A 96 -6.27 -3.50 13.59
N PHE A 97 -5.44 -2.90 12.73
CA PHE A 97 -4.58 -3.63 11.82
C PHE A 97 -3.48 -4.41 12.56
N VAL A 98 -2.79 -3.77 13.51
CA VAL A 98 -1.74 -4.43 14.31
C VAL A 98 -2.33 -5.58 15.14
N GLU A 99 -3.51 -5.39 15.72
CA GLU A 99 -4.21 -6.45 16.45
C GLU A 99 -4.60 -7.62 15.55
N TYR A 100 -5.13 -7.34 14.35
CA TYR A 100 -5.43 -8.35 13.35
C TYR A 100 -4.17 -9.14 12.97
N TRP A 101 -3.07 -8.44 12.67
CA TRP A 101 -1.81 -9.06 12.26
C TRP A 101 -1.21 -9.96 13.35
N ASN A 102 -1.30 -9.53 14.61
CA ASN A 102 -0.81 -10.32 15.76
C ASN A 102 -1.62 -11.61 15.99
N LYS A 103 -2.90 -11.64 15.60
CA LYS A 103 -3.78 -12.81 15.76
C LYS A 103 -3.72 -13.78 14.57
N ASN A 104 -3.25 -13.35 13.43
CA ASN A 104 -3.30 -14.09 12.18
C ASN A 104 -1.89 -14.29 11.62
N THR A 105 -1.57 -15.52 11.21
CA THR A 105 -0.28 -15.88 10.61
C THR A 105 -0.44 -16.15 9.10
N LEU A 106 -1.06 -15.21 8.39
CA LEU A 106 -1.33 -15.37 6.96
C LEU A 106 -0.13 -14.91 6.13
N ASP A 107 0.23 -15.70 5.13
CA ASP A 107 1.13 -15.28 4.08
C ASP A 107 0.32 -14.76 2.88
N PHE A 108 0.23 -13.46 2.76
CA PHE A 108 -0.54 -12.78 1.71
C PHE A 108 -0.03 -13.08 0.29
N ASN A 109 1.22 -13.51 0.12
CA ASN A 109 1.74 -13.92 -1.18
C ASN A 109 1.08 -15.21 -1.69
N ASN A 110 0.62 -16.07 -0.77
CA ASN A 110 -0.04 -17.33 -1.09
C ASN A 110 -1.57 -17.19 -1.27
N LEU A 111 -2.15 -16.05 -0.95
CA LEU A 111 -3.57 -15.78 -1.12
C LEU A 111 -3.88 -15.31 -2.55
N ASN A 112 -5.04 -15.68 -3.08
CA ASN A 112 -5.57 -15.07 -4.29
C ASN A 112 -6.14 -13.66 -4.00
N ASP A 113 -6.42 -12.87 -5.06
CA ASP A 113 -6.86 -11.48 -4.90
C ASP A 113 -8.17 -11.35 -4.12
N ALA A 114 -9.12 -12.27 -4.30
CA ALA A 114 -10.40 -12.27 -3.57
C ALA A 114 -10.20 -12.57 -2.08
N GLU A 115 -9.30 -13.46 -1.74
CA GLU A 115 -8.91 -13.77 -0.35
C GLU A 115 -8.22 -12.56 0.29
N VAL A 116 -7.27 -11.93 -0.40
CA VAL A 116 -6.62 -10.69 0.10
C VAL A 116 -7.65 -9.60 0.37
N VAL A 117 -8.59 -9.38 -0.57
CA VAL A 117 -9.68 -8.41 -0.40
C VAL A 117 -10.55 -8.76 0.80
N SER A 118 -10.94 -10.03 0.94
CA SER A 118 -11.76 -10.50 2.07
C SER A 118 -11.08 -10.27 3.41
N GLU A 119 -9.81 -10.67 3.53
CA GLU A 119 -9.04 -10.54 4.76
C GLU A 119 -8.84 -9.06 5.16
N LEU A 120 -8.32 -8.24 4.26
CA LEU A 120 -8.03 -6.85 4.55
C LEU A 120 -9.30 -6.00 4.76
N SER A 121 -10.40 -6.28 4.06
CA SER A 121 -11.67 -5.56 4.25
C SER A 121 -12.36 -5.87 5.58
N SER A 122 -12.00 -6.97 6.25
CA SER A 122 -12.50 -7.30 7.57
C SER A 122 -11.97 -6.36 8.66
N ILE A 123 -10.88 -5.65 8.38
CA ILE A 123 -10.20 -4.77 9.33
C ILE A 123 -10.88 -3.40 9.31
N LYS A 124 -11.32 -2.93 10.49
CA LYS A 124 -12.00 -1.63 10.62
C LYS A 124 -11.13 -0.48 10.11
N GLY A 125 -11.67 0.30 9.20
CA GLY A 125 -11.01 1.48 8.63
C GLY A 125 -10.16 1.20 7.38
N ILE A 126 -9.98 -0.07 7.00
CA ILE A 126 -9.33 -0.43 5.74
C ILE A 126 -10.37 -0.39 4.62
N GLY A 127 -10.16 0.53 3.68
CA GLY A 127 -11.02 0.71 2.51
C GLY A 127 -10.42 0.11 1.24
N LYS A 128 -11.26 0.08 0.20
CA LYS A 128 -10.88 -0.47 -1.12
C LYS A 128 -9.59 0.14 -1.66
N TRP A 129 -9.41 1.46 -1.54
CA TRP A 129 -8.20 2.14 -2.02
C TRP A 129 -6.92 1.55 -1.39
N THR A 130 -6.90 1.36 -0.07
CA THR A 130 -5.74 0.77 0.62
C THR A 130 -5.47 -0.65 0.14
N ILE A 131 -6.53 -1.45 -0.05
CA ILE A 131 -6.41 -2.83 -0.54
C ILE A 131 -5.85 -2.83 -1.97
N ASP A 132 -6.37 -1.97 -2.85
CA ASP A 132 -5.88 -1.84 -4.22
C ASP A 132 -4.38 -1.44 -4.26
N MET A 133 -3.94 -0.56 -3.35
CA MET A 133 -2.51 -0.18 -3.24
C MET A 133 -1.63 -1.37 -2.82
N ILE A 134 -2.08 -2.18 -1.87
CA ILE A 134 -1.34 -3.39 -1.45
C ILE A 134 -1.28 -4.42 -2.59
N LEU A 135 -2.41 -4.69 -3.23
CA LEU A 135 -2.45 -5.61 -4.37
C LEU A 135 -1.52 -5.15 -5.50
N LEU A 136 -1.57 -3.87 -5.84
CA LEU A 136 -0.84 -3.31 -6.99
C LEU A 136 0.65 -3.16 -6.73
N TYR A 137 1.04 -2.56 -5.61
CA TYR A 137 2.43 -2.16 -5.35
C TYR A 137 3.21 -3.16 -4.50
N THR A 138 2.57 -3.75 -3.49
CA THR A 138 3.24 -4.71 -2.60
C THR A 138 3.22 -6.12 -3.17
N LEU A 139 2.03 -6.61 -3.55
CA LEU A 139 1.86 -7.96 -4.10
C LEU A 139 2.03 -8.04 -5.62
N GLN A 140 2.15 -6.88 -6.30
CA GLN A 140 2.37 -6.74 -7.74
C GLN A 140 1.38 -7.54 -8.59
N ARG A 141 0.10 -7.54 -8.22
CA ARG A 141 -0.95 -8.26 -8.94
C ARG A 141 -1.27 -7.59 -10.27
N PRO A 142 -1.26 -8.33 -11.40
CA PRO A 142 -1.31 -7.73 -12.74
C PRO A 142 -2.69 -7.23 -13.17
N VAL A 143 -3.76 -7.63 -12.49
CA VAL A 143 -5.16 -7.38 -12.90
C VAL A 143 -5.88 -6.40 -11.98
N VAL A 144 -5.14 -5.60 -11.24
CA VAL A 144 -5.71 -4.59 -10.34
C VAL A 144 -5.74 -3.23 -11.03
N PHE A 145 -6.93 -2.63 -11.10
CA PHE A 145 -7.11 -1.26 -11.58
C PHE A 145 -7.84 -0.41 -10.53
N PRO A 146 -7.19 0.61 -9.96
CA PRO A 146 -7.75 1.41 -8.87
C PRO A 146 -8.75 2.46 -9.40
N TYR A 147 -9.98 2.05 -9.74
CA TYR A 147 -11.03 2.93 -10.30
C TYR A 147 -11.41 4.11 -9.39
N HIS A 148 -11.06 4.07 -8.12
CA HIS A 148 -11.42 5.07 -7.12
C HIS A 148 -10.22 5.87 -6.62
N ASP A 149 -9.10 5.81 -7.34
CA ASP A 149 -7.94 6.63 -7.04
C ASP A 149 -8.15 8.01 -7.67
N PHE A 150 -8.78 8.90 -6.90
CA PHE A 150 -8.98 10.29 -7.28
C PHE A 150 -7.81 11.13 -6.79
N PHE A 151 -7.07 11.69 -7.71
CA PHE A 151 -5.99 12.62 -7.47
C PHE A 151 -6.49 14.04 -7.14
#